data_569263817d4268c8e90e5a2874c25165
#
_entry.id   569263817d4268c8e90e5a2874c25165
#
_cell.length_a   1.000
_cell.length_b   1.000
_cell.length_c   1.000
_cell.angle_alpha   90.00
_cell.angle_beta   90.00
_cell.angle_gamma   90.00
#
_symmetry.space_group_name_H-M   'P 1'
#
loop_
_entity.id
_entity.type
_entity.pdbx_description
1 polymer ?
#
loop_
_entity_poly.entity_id
_entity_poly.type
_entity_poly.pdbx_seq_one_letter_code
_entity_poly.pdbx_strand_id
1 'polypeptide(L)'
;MNIGYLLSRSAAAYPDHPAIVYGNSVLTYREFNDRVNRLVSALHQFGLEAGDRVAIFSPNRPEILEVLFAAWKAGLAAVPMNFRLHRDEVRYILNHSETKVLVYAGVYQDDIDRIAGDLTTIRAAVCLDDLRGDEQRNSFTILDYSRMLNRGEAVEWVAPVDGDDLAWLFYTSGTTGRPKGAMLTHRILLLASLNACADVYPFGHDDIALHAAPLTHGSGLYALPLIAKGGTNVILDAPRFDPETVFASIEKHRVTVLPFMAPTMVKRLIESEALTRYDWRSLRCIVYGGAPMYVEDLTAGIKAFGKIFAQVYGQGECPMTITGLSREEHDLNRPERLASAGTARMGVQVGIQDADGRMLPAGEVGEIVARSDLVMKGYWRNPEATAETIVNGWLRTGDVGYMDEHGYLYILDRTKDMIISGGNNIYPREVEEVLLRHPAVQEVCVFGVPDPEWGEAVKAVVVVRPGYTVTEEELIGHCREHLASYKKPKSVDFVEELPKNAYGKVLKRELRAKYWEGHTRMI
;
A
#
# COMPACT_ATOMS: atom_id res chain seq x y z
N MET A 1 -8.01 -19.43 13.18
CA MET A 1 -9.34 -18.77 12.99
C MET A 1 -9.40 -18.25 11.58
N ASN A 2 -10.50 -18.51 10.88
CA ASN A 2 -10.75 -17.97 9.54
C ASN A 2 -11.06 -16.46 9.63
N ILE A 3 -10.30 -15.61 8.90
CA ILE A 3 -10.48 -14.14 8.93
C ILE A 3 -11.85 -13.71 8.35
N GLY A 4 -12.43 -14.51 7.45
CA GLY A 4 -13.76 -14.25 6.89
C GLY A 4 -14.89 -14.28 7.93
N TYR A 5 -14.68 -14.95 9.07
CA TYR A 5 -15.63 -14.97 10.19
C TYR A 5 -15.88 -13.58 10.79
N LEU A 6 -14.95 -12.65 10.63
CA LEU A 6 -15.14 -11.27 11.12
C LEU A 6 -16.38 -10.61 10.52
N LEU A 7 -16.68 -10.87 9.23
CA LEU A 7 -17.90 -10.40 8.58
C LEU A 7 -19.15 -11.05 9.17
N SER A 8 -19.16 -12.39 9.34
CA SER A 8 -20.30 -13.13 9.92
C SER A 8 -20.66 -12.59 11.30
N ARG A 9 -19.64 -12.35 12.14
CA ARG A 9 -19.80 -11.78 13.47
C ARG A 9 -20.43 -10.39 13.42
N SER A 10 -19.95 -9.52 12.52
CA SER A 10 -20.47 -8.14 12.43
C SER A 10 -21.87 -8.11 11.80
N ALA A 11 -22.18 -9.01 10.85
CA ALA A 11 -23.52 -9.16 10.31
C ALA A 11 -24.55 -9.65 11.36
N ALA A 12 -24.10 -10.49 12.31
CA ALA A 12 -24.93 -10.90 13.41
C ALA A 12 -25.17 -9.79 14.45
N ALA A 13 -24.12 -8.98 14.73
CA ALA A 13 -24.18 -7.93 15.74
C ALA A 13 -24.86 -6.64 15.23
N TYR A 14 -24.68 -6.31 13.96
CA TYR A 14 -25.10 -5.04 13.34
C TYR A 14 -25.79 -5.27 11.97
N PRO A 15 -26.84 -6.14 11.88
CA PRO A 15 -27.37 -6.60 10.59
C PRO A 15 -27.83 -5.48 9.67
N ASP A 16 -28.48 -4.46 10.23
CA ASP A 16 -29.08 -3.36 9.47
C ASP A 16 -28.20 -2.11 9.38
N HIS A 17 -26.99 -2.16 9.97
CA HIS A 17 -26.03 -1.07 9.86
C HIS A 17 -25.38 -1.04 8.46
N PRO A 18 -25.12 0.13 7.87
CA PRO A 18 -24.39 0.25 6.62
C PRO A 18 -22.99 -0.36 6.72
N ALA A 19 -22.70 -1.35 5.86
CA ALA A 19 -21.38 -1.97 5.79
C ALA A 19 -20.54 -1.35 4.66
N ILE A 20 -21.16 -1.13 3.49
CA ILE A 20 -20.50 -0.57 2.30
C ILE A 20 -21.39 0.50 1.67
N VAL A 21 -20.77 1.63 1.32
CA VAL A 21 -21.39 2.71 0.55
C VAL A 21 -20.57 2.95 -0.71
N TYR A 22 -21.22 2.96 -1.88
CA TYR A 22 -20.61 3.23 -3.17
C TYR A 22 -21.57 4.01 -4.07
N GLY A 23 -21.20 5.23 -4.45
CA GLY A 23 -22.08 6.13 -5.18
C GLY A 23 -23.37 6.43 -4.39
N ASN A 24 -24.51 5.92 -4.88
CA ASN A 24 -25.82 6.00 -4.22
C ASN A 24 -26.27 4.66 -3.61
N SER A 25 -25.47 3.61 -3.78
CA SER A 25 -25.79 2.28 -3.27
C SER A 25 -25.28 2.11 -1.85
N VAL A 26 -26.08 1.50 -1.00
CA VAL A 26 -25.75 1.14 0.38
C VAL A 26 -26.03 -0.34 0.55
N LEU A 27 -25.03 -1.09 1.03
CA LEU A 27 -25.20 -2.47 1.49
C LEU A 27 -25.14 -2.47 3.01
N THR A 28 -26.16 -3.04 3.63
CA THR A 28 -26.14 -3.36 5.07
C THR A 28 -25.20 -4.54 5.35
N TYR A 29 -24.81 -4.75 6.60
CA TYR A 29 -24.02 -5.92 6.99
C TYR A 29 -24.71 -7.25 6.65
N ARG A 30 -26.02 -7.32 6.79
CA ARG A 30 -26.84 -8.46 6.38
C ARG A 30 -26.71 -8.72 4.89
N GLU A 31 -26.97 -7.71 4.08
CA GLU A 31 -26.92 -7.83 2.61
C GLU A 31 -25.49 -8.14 2.13
N PHE A 32 -24.48 -7.50 2.70
CA PHE A 32 -23.09 -7.79 2.37
C PHE A 32 -22.73 -9.24 2.71
N ASN A 33 -23.10 -9.73 3.90
CA ASN A 33 -22.85 -11.11 4.31
C ASN A 33 -23.60 -12.13 3.43
N ASP A 34 -24.85 -11.86 3.07
CA ASP A 34 -25.64 -12.71 2.19
C ASP A 34 -25.02 -12.80 0.80
N ARG A 35 -24.54 -11.68 0.25
CA ARG A 35 -23.85 -11.66 -1.05
C ARG A 35 -22.54 -12.45 -0.98
N VAL A 36 -21.77 -12.29 0.08
CA VAL A 36 -20.54 -13.06 0.31
C VAL A 36 -20.84 -14.56 0.41
N ASN A 37 -21.88 -14.96 1.15
CA ASN A 37 -22.27 -16.38 1.26
C ASN A 37 -22.71 -16.96 -0.08
N ARG A 38 -23.45 -16.20 -0.92
CA ARG A 38 -23.77 -16.59 -2.29
C ARG A 38 -22.52 -16.81 -3.15
N LEU A 39 -21.52 -15.94 -3.01
CA LEU A 39 -20.24 -16.12 -3.70
C LEU A 39 -19.50 -17.36 -3.21
N VAL A 40 -19.48 -17.64 -1.90
CA VAL A 40 -18.91 -18.87 -1.35
C VAL A 40 -19.56 -20.10 -1.97
N SER A 41 -20.91 -20.13 -2.01
CA SER A 41 -21.67 -21.20 -2.64
C SER A 41 -21.30 -21.38 -4.12
N ALA A 42 -21.19 -20.28 -4.87
CA ALA A 42 -20.82 -20.32 -6.27
C ALA A 42 -19.36 -20.76 -6.48
N LEU A 43 -18.41 -20.33 -5.63
CA LEU A 43 -17.00 -20.76 -5.69
C LEU A 43 -16.86 -22.27 -5.45
N HIS A 44 -17.64 -22.86 -4.53
CA HIS A 44 -17.66 -24.31 -4.32
C HIS A 44 -18.10 -25.07 -5.58
N GLN A 45 -19.01 -24.51 -6.40
CA GLN A 45 -19.48 -25.15 -7.65
C GLN A 45 -18.36 -25.23 -8.71
N PHE A 46 -17.30 -24.43 -8.62
CA PHE A 46 -16.12 -24.55 -9.49
C PHE A 46 -15.15 -25.65 -9.06
N GLY A 47 -15.45 -26.40 -8.02
CA GLY A 47 -14.60 -27.49 -7.51
C GLY A 47 -13.28 -27.00 -6.94
N LEU A 48 -13.28 -25.82 -6.33
CA LEU A 48 -12.10 -25.28 -5.64
C LEU A 48 -11.88 -26.03 -4.33
N GLU A 49 -10.60 -26.23 -4.01
CA GLU A 49 -10.17 -26.87 -2.79
C GLU A 49 -9.56 -25.86 -1.82
N ALA A 50 -9.49 -26.18 -0.53
CA ALA A 50 -8.89 -25.31 0.47
C ALA A 50 -7.46 -24.90 0.05
N GLY A 51 -7.16 -23.62 0.14
CA GLY A 51 -5.90 -23.05 -0.28
C GLY A 51 -5.80 -22.72 -1.78
N ASP A 52 -6.79 -23.04 -2.63
CA ASP A 52 -6.85 -22.54 -4.01
C ASP A 52 -6.95 -21.00 -4.04
N ARG A 53 -6.54 -20.38 -5.15
CA ARG A 53 -6.43 -18.92 -5.27
C ARG A 53 -7.54 -18.35 -6.13
N VAL A 54 -8.11 -17.24 -5.61
CA VAL A 54 -9.07 -16.39 -6.32
C VAL A 54 -8.45 -15.01 -6.51
N ALA A 55 -8.23 -14.60 -7.76
CA ALA A 55 -7.71 -13.28 -8.08
C ALA A 55 -8.81 -12.27 -8.33
N ILE A 56 -8.53 -10.99 -7.99
CA ILE A 56 -9.38 -9.87 -8.38
C ILE A 56 -8.55 -8.77 -9.02
N PHE A 57 -9.00 -8.32 -10.22
CA PHE A 57 -8.39 -7.28 -11.04
C PHE A 57 -9.42 -6.21 -11.39
N SER A 58 -9.50 -5.17 -10.55
CA SER A 58 -10.54 -4.14 -10.67
C SER A 58 -10.09 -2.83 -10.01
N PRO A 59 -10.55 -1.67 -10.51
CA PRO A 59 -10.59 -0.43 -9.74
C PRO A 59 -11.43 -0.62 -8.47
N ASN A 60 -11.36 0.36 -7.54
CA ASN A 60 -12.12 0.29 -6.29
C ASN A 60 -13.62 0.18 -6.55
N ARG A 61 -14.23 -0.86 -5.99
CA ARG A 61 -15.67 -1.12 -6.01
C ARG A 61 -16.05 -2.14 -4.93
N PRO A 62 -17.32 -2.25 -4.53
CA PRO A 62 -17.78 -3.15 -3.46
C PRO A 62 -17.38 -4.60 -3.63
N GLU A 63 -17.40 -5.10 -4.86
CA GLU A 63 -17.12 -6.49 -5.19
C GLU A 63 -15.70 -6.93 -4.82
N ILE A 64 -14.75 -5.98 -4.65
CA ILE A 64 -13.42 -6.33 -4.11
C ILE A 64 -13.56 -6.90 -2.70
N LEU A 65 -14.30 -6.23 -1.83
CA LEU A 65 -14.53 -6.72 -0.46
C LEU A 65 -15.37 -7.99 -0.45
N GLU A 66 -16.37 -8.11 -1.33
CA GLU A 66 -17.18 -9.32 -1.46
C GLU A 66 -16.30 -10.52 -1.82
N VAL A 67 -15.44 -10.39 -2.83
CA VAL A 67 -14.55 -11.47 -3.29
C VAL A 67 -13.50 -11.83 -2.24
N LEU A 68 -12.90 -10.84 -1.56
CA LEU A 68 -11.93 -11.09 -0.49
C LEU A 68 -12.58 -11.93 0.64
N PHE A 69 -13.72 -11.49 1.16
CA PHE A 69 -14.40 -12.19 2.23
C PHE A 69 -14.96 -13.55 1.79
N ALA A 70 -15.43 -13.69 0.54
CA ALA A 70 -15.85 -14.97 0.00
C ALA A 70 -14.69 -15.96 -0.10
N ALA A 71 -13.54 -15.53 -0.63
CA ALA A 71 -12.35 -16.36 -0.68
C ALA A 71 -11.95 -16.84 0.72
N TRP A 72 -11.87 -15.93 1.69
CA TRP A 72 -11.50 -16.30 3.06
C TRP A 72 -12.52 -17.21 3.73
N LYS A 73 -13.82 -16.92 3.63
CA LYS A 73 -14.87 -17.81 4.18
C LYS A 73 -14.79 -19.21 3.57
N ALA A 74 -14.52 -19.30 2.27
CA ALA A 74 -14.38 -20.58 1.57
C ALA A 74 -13.07 -21.32 1.88
N GLY A 75 -12.15 -20.76 2.68
CA GLY A 75 -10.83 -21.34 2.95
C GLY A 75 -9.86 -21.23 1.77
N LEU A 76 -10.10 -20.28 0.88
CA LEU A 76 -9.29 -19.97 -0.30
C LEU A 76 -8.37 -18.78 -0.02
N ALA A 77 -7.32 -18.62 -0.84
CA ALA A 77 -6.44 -17.48 -0.76
C ALA A 77 -6.81 -16.42 -1.81
N ALA A 78 -6.92 -15.16 -1.37
CA ALA A 78 -7.15 -14.04 -2.27
C ALA A 78 -5.85 -13.56 -2.93
N VAL A 79 -5.94 -13.16 -4.21
CA VAL A 79 -4.85 -12.54 -4.99
C VAL A 79 -5.34 -11.21 -5.55
N PRO A 80 -5.43 -10.17 -4.72
CA PRO A 80 -5.83 -8.86 -5.22
C PRO A 80 -4.69 -8.25 -6.03
N MET A 81 -5.00 -7.82 -7.24
CA MET A 81 -4.04 -7.23 -8.17
C MET A 81 -4.27 -5.74 -8.33
N ASN A 82 -3.19 -4.99 -8.47
CA ASN A 82 -3.29 -3.57 -8.80
C ASN A 82 -3.93 -3.41 -10.18
N PHE A 83 -5.00 -2.65 -10.25
CA PHE A 83 -5.78 -2.40 -11.47
C PHE A 83 -5.01 -1.66 -12.58
N ARG A 84 -3.81 -1.14 -12.31
CA ARG A 84 -2.92 -0.46 -13.28
C ARG A 84 -1.80 -1.34 -13.82
N LEU A 85 -1.77 -2.62 -13.47
CA LEU A 85 -0.79 -3.55 -14.01
C LEU A 85 -0.98 -3.73 -15.52
N HIS A 86 0.13 -3.84 -16.22
CA HIS A 86 0.11 -4.24 -17.63
C HIS A 86 -0.33 -5.70 -17.76
N ARG A 87 -1.02 -6.05 -18.86
CA ARG A 87 -1.53 -7.42 -19.08
C ARG A 87 -0.48 -8.52 -18.94
N ASP A 88 0.79 -8.26 -19.29
CA ASP A 88 1.88 -9.24 -19.13
C ASP A 88 2.21 -9.49 -17.66
N GLU A 89 2.09 -8.48 -16.81
CA GLU A 89 2.24 -8.62 -15.35
C GLU A 89 1.04 -9.37 -14.76
N VAL A 90 -0.17 -9.08 -15.23
CA VAL A 90 -1.39 -9.80 -14.85
C VAL A 90 -1.27 -11.28 -15.23
N ARG A 91 -0.88 -11.60 -16.48
CA ARG A 91 -0.60 -12.96 -16.94
C ARG A 91 0.42 -13.68 -16.04
N TYR A 92 1.53 -13.01 -15.74
CA TYR A 92 2.55 -13.56 -14.84
C TYR A 92 1.98 -13.87 -13.46
N ILE A 93 1.28 -12.94 -12.83
CA ILE A 93 0.72 -13.12 -11.49
C ILE A 93 -0.29 -14.26 -11.46
N LEU A 94 -1.22 -14.32 -12.42
CA LEU A 94 -2.24 -15.36 -12.51
C LEU A 94 -1.63 -16.77 -12.63
N ASN A 95 -0.64 -16.94 -13.49
CA ASN A 95 0.04 -18.22 -13.67
C ASN A 95 0.94 -18.56 -12.48
N HIS A 96 1.72 -17.60 -11.97
CA HIS A 96 2.63 -17.81 -10.85
C HIS A 96 1.88 -18.13 -9.55
N SER A 97 0.76 -17.45 -9.29
CA SER A 97 -0.10 -17.74 -8.14
C SER A 97 -0.91 -19.03 -8.30
N GLU A 98 -0.95 -19.60 -9.50
CA GLU A 98 -1.84 -20.72 -9.87
C GLU A 98 -3.30 -20.42 -9.57
N THR A 99 -3.72 -19.18 -9.87
CA THR A 99 -5.11 -18.73 -9.69
C THR A 99 -6.09 -19.65 -10.42
N LYS A 100 -7.19 -20.02 -9.75
CA LYS A 100 -8.25 -20.88 -10.31
C LYS A 100 -9.43 -20.08 -10.82
N VAL A 101 -9.78 -19.01 -10.14
CA VAL A 101 -10.86 -18.09 -10.55
C VAL A 101 -10.31 -16.68 -10.61
N LEU A 102 -10.55 -16.01 -11.75
CA LEU A 102 -10.22 -14.60 -11.95
C LEU A 102 -11.54 -13.80 -11.93
N VAL A 103 -11.64 -12.81 -11.04
CA VAL A 103 -12.72 -11.81 -11.05
C VAL A 103 -12.13 -10.50 -11.58
N TYR A 104 -12.76 -9.88 -12.57
CA TYR A 104 -12.19 -8.68 -13.20
C TYR A 104 -13.27 -7.68 -13.64
N ALA A 105 -12.90 -6.39 -13.69
CA ALA A 105 -13.78 -5.36 -14.26
C ALA A 105 -13.78 -5.42 -15.79
N GLY A 106 -14.94 -5.24 -16.41
CA GLY A 106 -15.15 -5.37 -17.86
C GLY A 106 -14.29 -4.45 -18.71
N VAL A 107 -13.81 -3.35 -18.15
CA VAL A 107 -12.84 -2.46 -18.83
C VAL A 107 -11.54 -3.18 -19.24
N TYR A 108 -11.22 -4.31 -18.61
CA TYR A 108 -10.03 -5.14 -18.92
C TYR A 108 -10.35 -6.34 -19.81
N GLN A 109 -11.58 -6.45 -20.36
CA GLN A 109 -11.98 -7.59 -21.20
C GLN A 109 -10.98 -7.86 -22.33
N ASP A 110 -10.60 -6.82 -23.08
CA ASP A 110 -9.66 -6.96 -24.21
C ASP A 110 -8.28 -7.47 -23.77
N ASP A 111 -7.79 -7.02 -22.60
CA ASP A 111 -6.51 -7.48 -22.06
C ASP A 111 -6.57 -8.94 -21.61
N ILE A 112 -7.70 -9.34 -20.98
CA ILE A 112 -7.93 -10.74 -20.56
C ILE A 112 -8.05 -11.64 -21.79
N ASP A 113 -8.77 -11.24 -22.82
CA ASP A 113 -8.91 -12.01 -24.07
C ASP A 113 -7.55 -12.24 -24.75
N ARG A 114 -6.68 -11.24 -24.75
CA ARG A 114 -5.32 -11.35 -25.33
C ARG A 114 -4.41 -12.33 -24.60
N ILE A 115 -4.57 -12.49 -23.29
CA ILE A 115 -3.74 -13.40 -22.49
C ILE A 115 -4.43 -14.75 -22.21
N ALA A 116 -5.70 -14.93 -22.58
CA ALA A 116 -6.50 -16.09 -22.24
C ALA A 116 -5.87 -17.42 -22.66
N GLY A 117 -5.20 -17.44 -23.84
CA GLY A 117 -4.50 -18.62 -24.34
C GLY A 117 -3.29 -19.06 -23.51
N ASP A 118 -2.72 -18.13 -22.74
CA ASP A 118 -1.53 -18.36 -21.91
C ASP A 118 -1.89 -18.65 -20.42
N LEU A 119 -3.18 -18.59 -20.06
CA LEU A 119 -3.65 -18.86 -18.70
C LEU A 119 -3.88 -20.36 -18.50
N THR A 120 -2.95 -21.00 -17.81
CA THR A 120 -2.91 -22.47 -17.70
C THR A 120 -3.67 -23.05 -16.51
N THR A 121 -3.99 -22.22 -15.52
CA THR A 121 -4.57 -22.69 -14.24
C THR A 121 -5.98 -22.20 -13.99
N ILE A 122 -6.45 -21.23 -14.77
CA ILE A 122 -7.79 -20.63 -14.64
C ILE A 122 -8.85 -21.67 -15.05
N ARG A 123 -9.83 -21.90 -14.17
CA ARG A 123 -11.02 -22.72 -14.41
C ARG A 123 -12.21 -21.88 -14.88
N ALA A 124 -12.34 -20.68 -14.29
CA ALA A 124 -13.38 -19.72 -14.66
C ALA A 124 -12.87 -18.28 -14.51
N ALA A 125 -13.36 -17.40 -15.35
CA ALA A 125 -13.24 -15.96 -15.15
C ALA A 125 -14.63 -15.37 -14.91
N VAL A 126 -14.70 -14.31 -14.11
CA VAL A 126 -15.97 -13.66 -13.74
C VAL A 126 -15.84 -12.17 -14.04
N CYS A 127 -16.63 -11.68 -15.00
CA CYS A 127 -16.71 -10.26 -15.32
C CYS A 127 -17.67 -9.57 -14.35
N LEU A 128 -17.21 -8.47 -13.76
CA LEU A 128 -17.98 -7.67 -12.79
C LEU A 128 -19.05 -6.79 -13.46
N ASP A 129 -18.92 -6.55 -14.76
CA ASP A 129 -19.84 -5.74 -15.54
C ASP A 129 -20.70 -6.64 -16.44
N ASP A 130 -21.87 -6.13 -16.84
CA ASP A 130 -22.86 -6.92 -17.56
C ASP A 130 -22.33 -7.56 -18.85
N LEU A 131 -22.44 -8.87 -18.92
CA LEU A 131 -22.21 -9.66 -20.14
C LEU A 131 -23.55 -10.04 -20.79
N ARG A 132 -23.56 -10.11 -22.13
CA ARG A 132 -24.73 -10.58 -22.87
C ARG A 132 -25.03 -12.07 -22.67
N GLY A 133 -24.14 -12.80 -22.02
CA GLY A 133 -24.24 -14.24 -21.72
C GLY A 133 -22.91 -14.77 -21.19
N ASP A 134 -22.93 -16.04 -20.75
CA ASP A 134 -21.69 -16.75 -20.43
C ASP A 134 -20.93 -16.99 -21.74
N GLU A 135 -19.63 -16.68 -21.79
CA GLU A 135 -18.80 -16.77 -22.99
C GLU A 135 -17.69 -17.78 -22.82
N GLN A 136 -17.56 -18.71 -23.76
CA GLN A 136 -16.46 -19.66 -23.73
C GLN A 136 -15.18 -19.03 -24.32
N ARG A 137 -14.07 -19.15 -23.61
CA ARG A 137 -12.75 -18.71 -24.04
C ARG A 137 -11.73 -19.83 -23.85
N ASN A 138 -11.12 -20.28 -24.93
CA ASN A 138 -10.07 -21.32 -24.87
C ASN A 138 -10.38 -22.42 -23.84
N SER A 139 -9.69 -22.38 -22.68
CA SER A 139 -9.76 -23.40 -21.62
C SER A 139 -10.73 -23.06 -20.46
N PHE A 140 -11.34 -21.88 -20.44
CA PHE A 140 -12.25 -21.46 -19.36
C PHE A 140 -13.48 -20.69 -19.87
N THR A 141 -14.49 -20.63 -19.02
CA THR A 141 -15.72 -19.87 -19.29
C THR A 141 -15.64 -18.51 -18.59
N ILE A 142 -16.08 -17.45 -19.27
CA ILE A 142 -16.33 -16.14 -18.67
C ILE A 142 -17.79 -16.08 -18.26
N LEU A 143 -18.01 -15.78 -16.98
CA LEU A 143 -19.32 -15.70 -16.36
C LEU A 143 -19.65 -14.25 -15.99
N ASP A 144 -20.93 -13.93 -15.98
CA ASP A 144 -21.42 -12.68 -15.42
C ASP A 144 -21.50 -12.75 -13.90
N TYR A 145 -20.97 -11.72 -13.20
CA TYR A 145 -20.94 -11.67 -11.75
C TYR A 145 -22.32 -11.73 -11.10
N SER A 146 -23.27 -10.97 -11.64
CA SER A 146 -24.64 -10.92 -11.13
C SER A 146 -25.32 -12.27 -11.26
N ARG A 147 -25.09 -12.98 -12.37
CA ARG A 147 -25.60 -14.34 -12.57
C ARG A 147 -24.95 -15.34 -11.63
N MET A 148 -23.63 -15.24 -11.44
CA MET A 148 -22.91 -16.06 -10.48
C MET A 148 -23.48 -15.88 -9.07
N LEU A 149 -23.68 -14.63 -8.65
CA LEU A 149 -24.26 -14.29 -7.36
C LEU A 149 -25.69 -14.85 -7.20
N ASN A 150 -26.52 -14.75 -8.24
CA ASN A 150 -27.91 -15.23 -8.21
C ASN A 150 -28.03 -16.76 -8.21
N ARG A 151 -27.04 -17.49 -8.71
CA ARG A 151 -26.97 -18.96 -8.65
C ARG A 151 -26.55 -19.49 -7.29
N GLY A 152 -25.84 -18.67 -6.50
CA GLY A 152 -25.37 -19.05 -5.17
C GLY A 152 -26.48 -18.97 -4.12
N GLU A 153 -26.34 -19.76 -3.07
CA GLU A 153 -27.24 -19.76 -1.92
C GLU A 153 -26.65 -18.91 -0.79
N ALA A 154 -27.49 -18.11 -0.13
CA ALA A 154 -27.10 -17.27 1.01
C ALA A 154 -27.06 -18.08 2.31
N VAL A 155 -26.42 -19.25 2.27
CA VAL A 155 -26.24 -20.10 3.46
C VAL A 155 -24.92 -19.74 4.12
N GLU A 156 -24.96 -19.48 5.42
CA GLU A 156 -23.76 -19.16 6.18
C GLU A 156 -22.75 -20.30 6.13
N TRP A 157 -21.57 -19.99 5.65
CA TRP A 157 -20.47 -20.93 5.54
C TRP A 157 -19.15 -20.26 5.91
N VAL A 158 -18.38 -20.91 6.78
CA VAL A 158 -17.01 -20.51 7.11
C VAL A 158 -16.18 -21.78 7.21
N ALA A 159 -15.28 -21.99 6.25
CA ALA A 159 -14.40 -23.15 6.23
C ALA A 159 -13.54 -23.25 7.50
N PRO A 160 -13.35 -24.44 8.02
CA PRO A 160 -12.35 -24.67 9.05
C PRO A 160 -10.96 -24.48 8.43
N VAL A 161 -10.17 -23.54 8.97
CA VAL A 161 -8.80 -23.29 8.54
C VAL A 161 -7.88 -23.19 9.74
N ASP A 162 -6.61 -23.55 9.57
CA ASP A 162 -5.57 -23.21 10.53
C ASP A 162 -5.25 -21.71 10.41
N GLY A 163 -4.76 -21.11 11.50
CA GLY A 163 -4.32 -19.71 11.46
C GLY A 163 -3.17 -19.48 10.49
N ASP A 164 -2.38 -20.50 10.23
CA ASP A 164 -1.21 -20.45 9.35
C ASP A 164 -1.52 -20.85 7.89
N ASP A 165 -2.80 -21.11 7.57
CA ASP A 165 -3.23 -21.27 6.18
C ASP A 165 -3.18 -19.94 5.45
N LEU A 166 -2.86 -20.01 4.15
CA LEU A 166 -2.74 -18.87 3.28
C LEU A 166 -4.09 -18.17 3.11
N ALA A 167 -4.13 -16.86 3.37
CA ALA A 167 -5.32 -16.04 3.19
C ALA A 167 -5.17 -15.01 2.06
N TRP A 168 -3.94 -14.49 1.85
CA TRP A 168 -3.70 -13.45 0.86
C TRP A 168 -2.29 -13.62 0.27
N LEU A 169 -2.18 -13.64 -1.05
CA LEU A 169 -0.92 -13.46 -1.76
C LEU A 169 -0.77 -11.99 -2.13
N PHE A 170 0.09 -11.31 -1.41
CA PHE A 170 0.36 -9.89 -1.63
C PHE A 170 1.53 -9.73 -2.60
N TYR A 171 1.24 -9.37 -3.86
CA TYR A 171 2.28 -9.19 -4.86
C TYR A 171 2.94 -7.81 -4.71
N THR A 172 4.25 -7.83 -4.48
CA THR A 172 5.10 -6.64 -4.41
C THR A 172 5.96 -6.52 -5.67
N SER A 173 6.26 -5.29 -6.10
CA SER A 173 7.23 -5.06 -7.17
C SER A 173 8.63 -5.44 -6.67
N GLY A 174 9.09 -6.63 -7.03
CA GLY A 174 10.42 -7.12 -6.66
C GLY A 174 11.54 -6.23 -7.20
N THR A 175 12.65 -6.18 -6.48
CA THR A 175 13.88 -5.47 -6.91
C THR A 175 14.52 -6.11 -8.15
N THR A 176 14.21 -7.38 -8.43
CA THR A 176 14.76 -8.21 -9.52
C THR A 176 13.93 -8.23 -10.80
N GLY A 177 12.88 -7.39 -10.91
CA GLY A 177 12.11 -7.19 -12.14
C GLY A 177 10.79 -7.97 -12.23
N ARG A 178 10.60 -9.09 -11.54
CA ARG A 178 9.31 -9.82 -11.48
C ARG A 178 8.65 -9.67 -10.12
N PRO A 179 7.32 -9.47 -10.06
CA PRO A 179 6.60 -9.38 -8.79
C PRO A 179 6.74 -10.66 -7.96
N LYS A 180 6.94 -10.51 -6.64
CA LYS A 180 6.98 -11.61 -5.68
C LYS A 180 5.69 -11.62 -4.85
N GLY A 181 5.10 -12.79 -4.62
CA GLY A 181 3.89 -12.94 -3.82
C GLY A 181 4.24 -13.22 -2.35
N ALA A 182 4.13 -12.23 -1.48
CA ALA A 182 4.27 -12.43 -0.03
C ALA A 182 3.06 -13.22 0.50
N MET A 183 3.32 -14.29 1.24
CA MET A 183 2.29 -15.17 1.81
C MET A 183 1.80 -14.62 3.16
N LEU A 184 0.61 -14.04 3.17
CA LEU A 184 -0.06 -13.57 4.38
C LEU A 184 -1.11 -14.61 4.80
N THR A 185 -1.00 -15.07 6.04
CA THR A 185 -1.90 -16.09 6.60
C THR A 185 -3.11 -15.46 7.28
N HIS A 186 -4.11 -16.25 7.61
CA HIS A 186 -5.25 -15.81 8.41
C HIS A 186 -4.81 -15.22 9.76
N ARG A 187 -3.80 -15.80 10.40
CA ARG A 187 -3.20 -15.30 11.66
C ARG A 187 -2.58 -13.92 11.47
N ILE A 188 -1.77 -13.74 10.42
CA ILE A 188 -1.12 -12.45 10.12
C ILE A 188 -2.16 -11.35 9.91
N LEU A 189 -3.21 -11.60 9.11
CA LEU A 189 -4.27 -10.62 8.84
C LEU A 189 -5.08 -10.29 10.12
N LEU A 190 -5.34 -11.27 10.96
CA LEU A 190 -6.00 -11.05 12.24
C LEU A 190 -5.14 -10.21 13.19
N LEU A 191 -3.86 -10.57 13.35
CA LEU A 191 -2.93 -9.83 14.19
C LEU A 191 -2.71 -8.41 13.67
N ALA A 192 -2.60 -8.21 12.34
CA ALA A 192 -2.51 -6.89 11.73
C ALA A 192 -3.76 -6.03 12.03
N SER A 193 -4.95 -6.64 12.00
CA SER A 193 -6.20 -5.96 12.35
C SER A 193 -6.25 -5.57 13.82
N LEU A 194 -5.83 -6.46 14.73
CA LEU A 194 -5.74 -6.17 16.16
C LEU A 194 -4.71 -5.07 16.45
N ASN A 195 -3.54 -5.17 15.83
CA ASN A 195 -2.48 -4.19 15.95
C ASN A 195 -2.93 -2.80 15.43
N ALA A 196 -3.69 -2.74 14.31
CA ALA A 196 -4.27 -1.50 13.81
C ALA A 196 -5.22 -0.85 14.82
N CYS A 197 -6.07 -1.65 15.50
CA CYS A 197 -6.97 -1.16 16.55
C CYS A 197 -6.22 -0.69 17.80
N ALA A 198 -5.09 -1.33 18.13
CA ALA A 198 -4.32 -1.01 19.33
C ALA A 198 -3.46 0.24 19.17
N ASP A 199 -2.72 0.36 18.05
CA ASP A 199 -1.64 1.32 17.90
C ASP A 199 -1.91 2.45 16.89
N VAL A 200 -2.94 2.31 16.03
CA VAL A 200 -3.21 3.32 14.98
C VAL A 200 -4.47 4.09 15.27
N TYR A 201 -5.60 3.36 15.36
CA TYR A 201 -6.89 3.97 15.61
C TYR A 201 -7.87 2.95 16.21
N PRO A 202 -8.54 3.27 17.32
CA PRO A 202 -9.49 2.38 17.99
C PRO A 202 -10.83 2.33 17.24
N PHE A 203 -10.86 1.65 16.08
CA PHE A 203 -12.07 1.54 15.26
C PHE A 203 -13.31 1.11 16.05
N GLY A 204 -14.45 1.72 15.76
CA GLY A 204 -15.76 1.41 16.32
C GLY A 204 -16.85 1.27 15.25
N HIS A 205 -18.05 0.87 15.66
CA HIS A 205 -19.19 0.73 14.74
C HIS A 205 -19.69 2.08 14.20
N ASP A 206 -19.42 3.19 14.90
CA ASP A 206 -19.76 4.55 14.48
C ASP A 206 -18.75 5.15 13.50
N ASP A 207 -17.66 4.44 13.22
CA ASP A 207 -16.66 4.94 12.30
C ASP A 207 -17.06 4.70 10.84
N ILE A 208 -16.81 5.73 10.04
CA ILE A 208 -17.04 5.74 8.61
C ILE A 208 -15.70 6.00 7.94
N ALA A 209 -15.15 4.98 7.26
CA ALA A 209 -13.88 5.09 6.58
C ALA A 209 -14.06 5.31 5.07
N LEU A 210 -13.34 6.29 4.49
CA LEU A 210 -13.33 6.54 3.05
C LEU A 210 -12.10 5.91 2.40
N HIS A 211 -12.32 4.89 1.58
CA HIS A 211 -11.29 4.20 0.82
C HIS A 211 -10.97 4.95 -0.48
N ALA A 212 -10.09 5.95 -0.39
CA ALA A 212 -9.61 6.72 -1.55
C ALA A 212 -8.37 6.08 -2.21
N ALA A 213 -7.62 5.26 -1.46
CA ALA A 213 -6.52 4.44 -1.99
C ALA A 213 -7.03 3.04 -2.42
N PRO A 214 -6.25 2.30 -3.25
CA PRO A 214 -6.68 1.00 -3.75
C PRO A 214 -6.97 -0.02 -2.65
N LEU A 215 -8.16 -0.64 -2.70
CA LEU A 215 -8.59 -1.73 -1.82
C LEU A 215 -7.77 -3.01 -2.00
N THR A 216 -7.09 -3.17 -3.12
CA THR A 216 -6.18 -4.30 -3.38
C THR A 216 -4.86 -4.22 -2.62
N HIS A 217 -4.65 -3.14 -1.81
CA HIS A 217 -3.43 -2.88 -1.04
C HIS A 217 -3.76 -2.38 0.38
N GLY A 218 -3.00 -1.42 0.90
CA GLY A 218 -3.09 -0.92 2.26
C GLY A 218 -4.50 -0.53 2.71
N SER A 219 -5.28 0.12 1.84
CA SER A 219 -6.66 0.49 2.17
C SER A 219 -7.55 -0.72 2.45
N GLY A 220 -7.40 -1.81 1.68
CA GLY A 220 -8.14 -3.05 1.92
C GLY A 220 -7.74 -3.78 3.21
N LEU A 221 -6.47 -3.69 3.61
CA LEU A 221 -6.03 -4.22 4.91
C LEU A 221 -6.71 -3.49 6.07
N TYR A 222 -6.96 -2.18 5.95
CA TYR A 222 -7.70 -1.40 6.95
C TYR A 222 -9.23 -1.61 6.90
N ALA A 223 -9.77 -2.15 5.81
CA ALA A 223 -11.18 -2.56 5.79
C ALA A 223 -11.44 -3.71 6.79
N LEU A 224 -10.45 -4.59 7.04
CA LEU A 224 -10.60 -5.72 7.97
C LEU A 224 -10.93 -5.28 9.40
N PRO A 225 -10.12 -4.44 10.10
CA PRO A 225 -10.45 -3.99 11.45
C PRO A 225 -11.75 -3.19 11.50
N LEU A 226 -12.06 -2.39 10.48
CA LEU A 226 -13.31 -1.63 10.41
C LEU A 226 -14.52 -2.57 10.31
N ILE A 227 -14.50 -3.54 9.38
CA ILE A 227 -15.57 -4.54 9.24
C ILE A 227 -15.70 -5.37 10.53
N ALA A 228 -14.58 -5.77 11.14
CA ALA A 228 -14.59 -6.50 12.40
C ALA A 228 -15.27 -5.72 13.54
N LYS A 229 -15.29 -4.40 13.48
CA LYS A 229 -15.92 -3.51 14.46
C LYS A 229 -17.32 -3.05 14.09
N GLY A 230 -17.81 -3.41 12.91
CA GLY A 230 -19.14 -3.03 12.44
C GLY A 230 -19.21 -1.64 11.83
N GLY A 231 -18.08 -1.00 11.47
CA GLY A 231 -18.05 0.33 10.87
C GLY A 231 -18.38 0.34 9.38
N THR A 232 -18.59 1.51 8.81
CA THR A 232 -19.01 1.71 7.42
C THR A 232 -17.82 1.97 6.50
N ASN A 233 -17.74 1.20 5.41
CA ASN A 233 -16.75 1.39 4.35
C ASN A 233 -17.36 2.20 3.21
N VAL A 234 -16.97 3.46 3.06
CA VAL A 234 -17.28 4.29 1.88
C VAL A 234 -16.18 4.07 0.85
N ILE A 235 -16.54 3.60 -0.31
CA ILE A 235 -15.59 3.40 -1.42
C ILE A 235 -15.71 4.61 -2.33
N LEU A 236 -14.57 5.27 -2.61
CA LEU A 236 -14.55 6.43 -3.48
C LEU A 236 -14.94 6.02 -4.91
N ASP A 237 -16.06 6.56 -5.39
CA ASP A 237 -16.54 6.37 -6.75
C ASP A 237 -15.88 7.43 -7.66
N ALA A 238 -14.65 7.18 -8.05
CA ALA A 238 -13.88 8.05 -8.93
C ALA A 238 -12.83 7.25 -9.72
N PRO A 239 -12.60 7.56 -11.00
CA PRO A 239 -11.63 6.87 -11.84
C PRO A 239 -10.19 7.06 -11.38
N ARG A 240 -9.93 8.11 -10.60
CA ARG A 240 -8.62 8.47 -10.03
C ARG A 240 -8.81 9.27 -8.76
N PHE A 241 -7.76 9.32 -7.95
CA PHE A 241 -7.74 10.19 -6.77
C PHE A 241 -7.91 11.65 -7.17
N ASP A 242 -8.92 12.29 -6.62
CA ASP A 242 -9.22 13.71 -6.81
C ASP A 242 -9.63 14.34 -5.47
N PRO A 243 -8.92 15.38 -4.99
CA PRO A 243 -9.21 16.03 -3.72
C PRO A 243 -10.64 16.55 -3.58
N GLU A 244 -11.20 17.12 -4.65
CA GLU A 244 -12.58 17.62 -4.66
C GLU A 244 -13.57 16.52 -4.31
N THR A 245 -13.47 15.39 -5.01
CA THR A 245 -14.33 14.22 -4.79
C THR A 245 -14.15 13.63 -3.39
N VAL A 246 -12.91 13.65 -2.87
CA VAL A 246 -12.62 13.17 -1.51
C VAL A 246 -13.31 14.06 -0.47
N PHE A 247 -13.16 15.39 -0.56
CA PHE A 247 -13.80 16.30 0.40
C PHE A 247 -15.32 16.29 0.30
N ALA A 248 -15.88 16.23 -0.91
CA ALA A 248 -17.32 16.08 -1.11
C ALA A 248 -17.83 14.78 -0.45
N SER A 249 -17.09 13.67 -0.57
CA SER A 249 -17.44 12.40 0.08
C SER A 249 -17.33 12.48 1.60
N ILE A 250 -16.30 13.17 2.13
CA ILE A 250 -16.16 13.38 3.59
C ILE A 250 -17.36 14.12 4.14
N GLU A 251 -17.75 15.22 3.54
CA GLU A 251 -18.92 16.02 3.97
C GLU A 251 -20.21 15.21 3.84
N LYS A 252 -20.48 14.63 2.65
CA LYS A 252 -21.71 13.87 2.35
C LYS A 252 -21.94 12.72 3.32
N HIS A 253 -20.89 11.93 3.59
CA HIS A 253 -20.99 10.72 4.38
C HIS A 253 -20.54 10.88 5.83
N ARG A 254 -20.12 12.10 6.26
CA ARG A 254 -19.59 12.36 7.59
C ARG A 254 -18.42 11.43 7.95
N VAL A 255 -17.50 11.23 7.00
CA VAL A 255 -16.35 10.34 7.13
C VAL A 255 -15.52 10.68 8.37
N THR A 256 -15.18 9.66 9.16
CA THR A 256 -14.38 9.80 10.38
C THR A 256 -12.92 9.43 10.18
N VAL A 257 -12.62 8.53 9.22
CA VAL A 257 -11.27 8.00 9.01
C VAL A 257 -10.92 7.96 7.52
N LEU A 258 -9.73 8.44 7.17
CA LEU A 258 -9.05 8.09 5.93
C LEU A 258 -8.05 6.96 6.26
N PRO A 259 -8.38 5.69 5.97
CA PRO A 259 -7.71 4.54 6.60
C PRO A 259 -6.32 4.25 6.04
N PHE A 260 -6.00 4.77 4.87
CA PHE A 260 -4.67 4.70 4.28
C PHE A 260 -4.51 5.73 3.17
N MET A 261 -3.54 6.61 3.34
CA MET A 261 -3.21 7.65 2.38
C MET A 261 -1.71 7.62 2.06
N ALA A 262 -1.36 7.62 0.78
CA ALA A 262 0.03 7.91 0.42
C ALA A 262 0.36 9.37 0.76
N PRO A 263 1.60 9.71 1.15
CA PRO A 263 2.02 11.09 1.43
C PRO A 263 1.68 12.08 0.32
N THR A 264 1.81 11.68 -0.94
CA THR A 264 1.43 12.49 -2.10
C THR A 264 -0.08 12.78 -2.18
N MET A 265 -0.92 11.86 -1.72
CA MET A 265 -2.37 12.07 -1.62
C MET A 265 -2.69 13.08 -0.52
N VAL A 266 -2.03 12.95 0.64
CA VAL A 266 -2.16 13.91 1.76
C VAL A 266 -1.76 15.31 1.31
N LYS A 267 -0.60 15.45 0.63
CA LYS A 267 -0.14 16.72 0.08
C LYS A 267 -1.16 17.35 -0.84
N ARG A 268 -1.73 16.59 -1.76
CA ARG A 268 -2.78 17.08 -2.68
C ARG A 268 -4.06 17.51 -1.95
N LEU A 269 -4.42 16.89 -0.82
CA LEU A 269 -5.54 17.37 0.01
C LEU A 269 -5.22 18.73 0.64
N ILE A 270 -4.00 18.89 1.17
CA ILE A 270 -3.56 20.14 1.82
C ILE A 270 -3.52 21.31 0.83
N GLU A 271 -3.03 21.06 -0.39
CA GLU A 271 -2.87 22.07 -1.44
C GLU A 271 -4.18 22.38 -2.18
N SER A 272 -5.27 21.64 -1.93
CA SER A 272 -6.52 21.80 -2.64
C SER A 272 -7.38 22.92 -2.07
N GLU A 273 -7.96 23.76 -2.94
CA GLU A 273 -8.98 24.73 -2.56
C GLU A 273 -10.24 24.11 -1.93
N ALA A 274 -10.51 22.83 -2.22
CA ALA A 274 -11.60 22.07 -1.65
C ALA A 274 -11.53 22.00 -0.10
N LEU A 275 -10.31 22.07 0.47
CA LEU A 275 -10.09 22.12 1.93
C LEU A 275 -10.90 23.24 2.62
N THR A 276 -11.12 24.37 1.96
CA THR A 276 -11.85 25.50 2.50
C THR A 276 -13.33 25.53 2.13
N ARG A 277 -13.75 24.70 1.14
CA ARG A 277 -15.11 24.70 0.61
C ARG A 277 -16.03 23.65 1.23
N TYR A 278 -15.47 22.56 1.77
CA TYR A 278 -16.23 21.44 2.32
C TYR A 278 -16.06 21.30 3.83
N ASP A 279 -17.07 20.76 4.51
CA ASP A 279 -16.99 20.43 5.94
C ASP A 279 -16.35 19.07 6.17
N TRP A 280 -15.07 19.06 6.46
CA TRP A 280 -14.29 17.86 6.78
C TRP A 280 -14.12 17.61 8.29
N ARG A 281 -14.76 18.40 9.16
CA ARG A 281 -14.57 18.34 10.63
C ARG A 281 -15.06 17.04 11.29
N SER A 282 -15.73 16.17 10.54
CA SER A 282 -16.03 14.81 10.99
C SER A 282 -14.79 13.91 11.07
N LEU A 283 -13.69 14.24 10.35
CA LEU A 283 -12.45 13.47 10.37
C LEU A 283 -11.84 13.45 11.78
N ARG A 284 -11.49 12.25 12.22
CA ARG A 284 -10.83 11.95 13.50
C ARG A 284 -9.43 11.37 13.30
N CYS A 285 -9.19 10.73 12.13
CA CYS A 285 -7.90 10.14 11.83
C CYS A 285 -7.62 10.12 10.32
N ILE A 286 -6.38 10.48 9.96
CA ILE A 286 -5.79 10.28 8.63
C ILE A 286 -4.58 9.37 8.82
N VAL A 287 -4.70 8.10 8.41
CA VAL A 287 -3.59 7.16 8.44
C VAL A 287 -2.78 7.32 7.17
N TYR A 288 -1.47 7.54 7.30
CA TYR A 288 -0.60 7.70 6.15
C TYR A 288 0.65 6.81 6.22
N GLY A 289 1.15 6.43 5.04
CA GLY A 289 2.34 5.58 4.94
C GLY A 289 2.60 5.10 3.50
N GLY A 290 3.47 4.11 3.37
CA GLY A 290 3.82 3.48 2.09
C GLY A 290 4.85 4.24 1.26
N ALA A 291 5.20 5.48 1.65
CA ALA A 291 6.26 6.30 1.09
C ALA A 291 6.78 7.29 2.15
N PRO A 292 7.93 7.93 1.94
CA PRO A 292 8.40 9.00 2.81
C PRO A 292 7.41 10.16 2.89
N MET A 293 7.11 10.63 4.10
CA MET A 293 6.42 11.88 4.37
C MET A 293 7.47 12.91 4.80
N TYR A 294 7.56 14.02 4.08
CA TYR A 294 8.49 15.08 4.43
C TYR A 294 7.93 15.93 5.58
N VAL A 295 8.84 16.38 6.45
CA VAL A 295 8.47 17.13 7.67
C VAL A 295 7.70 18.41 7.33
N GLU A 296 8.04 19.07 6.22
CA GLU A 296 7.36 20.28 5.78
C GLU A 296 5.91 20.01 5.36
N ASP A 297 5.68 18.97 4.54
CA ASP A 297 4.33 18.58 4.13
C ASP A 297 3.48 18.14 5.33
N LEU A 298 4.08 17.36 6.26
CA LEU A 298 3.40 16.93 7.48
C LEU A 298 3.07 18.11 8.39
N THR A 299 4.00 19.07 8.54
CA THR A 299 3.78 20.30 9.29
C THR A 299 2.62 21.10 8.71
N ALA A 300 2.56 21.25 7.39
CA ALA A 300 1.44 21.90 6.71
C ALA A 300 0.12 21.14 6.98
N GLY A 301 0.16 19.81 6.91
CA GLY A 301 -0.98 18.95 7.22
C GLY A 301 -1.51 19.14 8.65
N ILE A 302 -0.62 19.12 9.64
CA ILE A 302 -1.01 19.33 11.05
C ILE A 302 -1.59 20.72 11.27
N LYS A 303 -1.06 21.74 10.59
CA LYS A 303 -1.64 23.11 10.66
C LYS A 303 -3.03 23.17 10.03
N ALA A 304 -3.27 22.43 8.95
CA ALA A 304 -4.56 22.44 8.24
C ALA A 304 -5.62 21.60 8.95
N PHE A 305 -5.30 20.38 9.36
CA PHE A 305 -6.26 19.41 9.89
C PHE A 305 -6.20 19.19 11.40
N GLY A 306 -5.17 19.71 12.07
CA GLY A 306 -4.91 19.42 13.48
C GLY A 306 -4.21 18.08 13.71
N LYS A 307 -4.17 17.63 14.97
CA LYS A 307 -3.48 16.39 15.41
C LYS A 307 -4.33 15.13 15.11
N ILE A 308 -4.66 14.90 13.83
CA ILE A 308 -5.45 13.72 13.42
C ILE A 308 -4.65 12.74 12.55
N PHE A 309 -3.36 12.95 12.40
CA PHE A 309 -2.48 12.08 11.61
C PHE A 309 -1.99 10.89 12.42
N ALA A 310 -1.97 9.71 11.81
CA ALA A 310 -1.31 8.53 12.33
C ALA A 310 -0.41 7.94 11.23
N GLN A 311 0.89 7.81 11.52
CA GLN A 311 1.81 7.25 10.55
C GLN A 311 1.98 5.75 10.75
N VAL A 312 2.17 5.04 9.65
CA VAL A 312 2.49 3.62 9.65
C VAL A 312 3.63 3.33 8.69
N TYR A 313 4.55 2.48 9.14
CA TYR A 313 5.62 1.92 8.32
C TYR A 313 5.52 0.40 8.30
N GLY A 314 5.72 -0.17 7.13
CA GLY A 314 5.77 -1.60 6.86
C GLY A 314 5.86 -1.85 5.36
N GLN A 315 5.82 -3.11 4.99
CA GLN A 315 5.96 -3.59 3.62
C GLN A 315 4.91 -4.66 3.35
N GLY A 316 4.82 -5.19 2.13
CA GLY A 316 3.96 -6.33 1.84
C GLY A 316 4.31 -7.57 2.66
N GLU A 317 5.58 -7.70 3.01
CA GLU A 317 6.19 -8.76 3.81
C GLU A 317 5.90 -8.65 5.32
N CYS A 318 5.52 -7.45 5.80
CA CYS A 318 5.04 -7.17 7.16
C CYS A 318 4.04 -6.01 7.06
N PRO A 319 2.75 -6.30 6.82
CA PRO A 319 1.80 -5.38 6.24
C PRO A 319 1.46 -4.19 7.14
N MET A 320 2.19 -3.07 6.96
CA MET A 320 2.00 -1.78 7.65
C MET A 320 2.14 -1.85 9.18
N THR A 321 2.89 -2.82 9.70
CA THR A 321 2.89 -3.14 11.13
C THR A 321 4.25 -3.05 11.81
N ILE A 322 5.30 -2.58 11.12
CA ILE A 322 6.66 -2.52 11.69
C ILE A 322 6.75 -1.42 12.75
N THR A 323 6.56 -0.16 12.36
CA THR A 323 6.52 0.97 13.31
C THR A 323 5.33 1.87 13.04
N GLY A 324 5.06 2.78 13.96
CA GLY A 324 4.04 3.82 13.80
C GLY A 324 4.30 5.01 14.70
N LEU A 325 3.86 6.19 14.24
CA LEU A 325 3.79 7.41 15.03
C LEU A 325 2.32 7.71 15.33
N SER A 326 1.98 7.76 16.60
CA SER A 326 0.60 7.97 17.05
C SER A 326 0.11 9.39 16.75
N ARG A 327 -1.20 9.63 16.82
CA ARG A 327 -1.79 10.97 16.62
C ARG A 327 -1.27 11.98 17.64
N GLU A 328 -1.09 11.55 18.86
CA GLU A 328 -0.60 12.37 19.98
C GLU A 328 0.84 12.84 19.77
N GLU A 329 1.64 12.03 19.08
CA GLU A 329 3.05 12.30 18.79
C GLU A 329 3.25 13.22 17.56
N HIS A 330 2.20 13.50 16.80
CA HIS A 330 2.22 14.51 15.74
C HIS A 330 2.19 15.92 16.36
N ASP A 331 3.30 16.30 16.99
CA ASP A 331 3.44 17.55 17.74
C ASP A 331 4.44 18.50 17.08
N LEU A 332 3.96 19.68 16.68
CA LEU A 332 4.79 20.73 16.06
C LEU A 332 5.89 21.27 16.99
N ASN A 333 5.76 21.06 18.31
CA ASN A 333 6.80 21.41 19.27
C ASN A 333 7.94 20.38 19.34
N ARG A 334 7.82 19.26 18.62
CA ARG A 334 8.80 18.17 18.53
C ARG A 334 9.07 17.78 17.08
N PRO A 335 9.61 18.71 16.28
CA PRO A 335 9.82 18.50 14.84
C PRO A 335 10.74 17.32 14.53
N GLU A 336 11.67 16.99 15.42
CA GLU A 336 12.53 15.82 15.30
C GLU A 336 11.75 14.51 15.22
N ARG A 337 10.63 14.38 15.95
CA ARG A 337 9.77 13.19 15.92
C ARG A 337 8.96 13.09 14.63
N LEU A 338 8.60 14.21 14.03
CA LEU A 338 7.89 14.24 12.76
C LEU A 338 8.72 13.69 11.59
N ALA A 339 10.05 13.70 11.72
CA ALA A 339 10.97 13.09 10.76
C ALA A 339 11.07 11.57 10.92
N SER A 340 10.64 11.01 12.06
CA SER A 340 10.72 9.58 12.34
C SER A 340 9.57 8.79 11.69
N ALA A 341 9.77 7.49 11.58
CA ALA A 341 8.72 6.52 11.27
C ALA A 341 8.05 5.97 12.56
N GLY A 342 8.19 6.67 13.67
CA GLY A 342 7.66 6.29 14.98
C GLY A 342 8.44 5.14 15.64
N THR A 343 7.79 4.48 16.60
CA THR A 343 8.34 3.39 17.40
C THR A 343 7.79 2.03 16.95
N ALA A 344 8.45 0.95 17.39
CA ALA A 344 8.00 -0.41 17.14
C ALA A 344 6.54 -0.61 17.61
N ARG A 345 5.71 -1.21 16.78
CA ARG A 345 4.31 -1.47 17.12
C ARG A 345 4.18 -2.70 18.02
N MET A 346 3.05 -2.81 18.70
CA MET A 346 2.79 -3.91 19.63
C MET A 346 2.98 -5.28 18.96
N GLY A 347 3.83 -6.11 19.55
CA GLY A 347 4.15 -7.44 19.03
C GLY A 347 5.25 -7.47 17.97
N VAL A 348 5.93 -6.34 17.71
CA VAL A 348 7.04 -6.25 16.75
C VAL A 348 8.33 -5.86 17.45
N GLN A 349 9.39 -6.57 17.16
CA GLN A 349 10.76 -6.20 17.49
C GLN A 349 11.39 -5.54 16.25
N VAL A 350 11.99 -4.38 16.44
CA VAL A 350 12.70 -3.64 15.38
C VAL A 350 14.16 -3.48 15.81
N GLY A 351 15.07 -3.62 14.87
CA GLY A 351 16.48 -3.42 15.10
C GLY A 351 17.18 -2.87 13.86
N ILE A 352 18.42 -2.47 14.05
CA ILE A 352 19.31 -2.04 12.97
C ILE A 352 20.46 -3.03 12.91
N GLN A 353 20.80 -3.53 11.72
CA GLN A 353 21.89 -4.49 11.52
C GLN A 353 22.96 -3.94 10.58
N ASP A 354 24.21 -4.31 10.86
CA ASP A 354 25.31 -4.12 9.92
C ASP A 354 25.27 -5.17 8.78
N ALA A 355 26.26 -5.11 7.88
CA ALA A 355 26.39 -6.04 6.77
C ALA A 355 26.64 -7.51 7.21
N ASP A 356 27.19 -7.71 8.39
CA ASP A 356 27.47 -9.03 8.98
C ASP A 356 26.24 -9.58 9.75
N GLY A 357 25.14 -8.81 9.84
CA GLY A 357 23.93 -9.17 10.57
C GLY A 357 24.02 -8.97 12.09
N ARG A 358 24.97 -8.18 12.58
CA ARG A 358 25.08 -7.82 14.00
C ARG A 358 24.19 -6.63 14.30
N MET A 359 23.50 -6.67 15.46
CA MET A 359 22.69 -5.55 15.91
C MET A 359 23.56 -4.36 16.27
N LEU A 360 23.18 -3.19 15.77
CA LEU A 360 23.83 -1.92 16.01
C LEU A 360 23.17 -1.17 17.18
N PRO A 361 23.94 -0.40 17.97
CA PRO A 361 23.39 0.45 19.02
C PRO A 361 22.62 1.66 18.45
N ALA A 362 21.92 2.38 19.34
CA ALA A 362 21.19 3.59 18.98
C ALA A 362 22.11 4.63 18.31
N GLY A 363 21.61 5.29 17.30
CA GLY A 363 22.30 6.31 16.50
C GLY A 363 23.16 5.77 15.36
N GLU A 364 23.47 4.47 15.33
CA GLU A 364 24.22 3.89 14.23
C GLU A 364 23.33 3.50 13.05
N VAL A 365 23.82 3.72 11.83
CA VAL A 365 23.09 3.51 10.58
C VAL A 365 23.37 2.11 10.05
N GLY A 366 22.29 1.39 9.68
CA GLY A 366 22.36 0.07 9.07
C GLY A 366 21.05 -0.34 8.43
N GLU A 367 20.90 -1.61 8.09
CA GLU A 367 19.66 -2.17 7.55
C GLU A 367 18.61 -2.30 8.66
N ILE A 368 17.41 -1.81 8.39
CA ILE A 368 16.26 -1.97 9.27
C ILE A 368 15.78 -3.42 9.20
N VAL A 369 15.66 -4.07 10.36
CA VAL A 369 15.15 -5.43 10.46
C VAL A 369 13.98 -5.51 11.43
N ALA A 370 13.04 -6.42 11.15
CA ALA A 370 11.85 -6.63 11.98
C ALA A 370 11.67 -8.11 12.31
N ARG A 371 11.18 -8.41 13.51
CA ARG A 371 10.82 -9.76 13.93
C ARG A 371 9.45 -9.74 14.60
N SER A 372 8.53 -10.58 14.12
CA SER A 372 7.16 -10.64 14.62
C SER A 372 6.41 -11.82 14.00
N ASP A 373 5.31 -12.23 14.63
CA ASP A 373 4.29 -13.11 14.03
C ASP A 373 3.48 -12.42 12.91
N LEU A 374 3.71 -11.12 12.68
CA LEU A 374 3.15 -10.31 11.60
C LEU A 374 3.97 -10.38 10.30
N VAL A 375 5.17 -10.97 10.35
CA VAL A 375 6.01 -11.18 9.16
C VAL A 375 5.42 -12.29 8.30
N MET A 376 5.42 -12.11 6.99
CA MET A 376 4.96 -13.09 6.01
C MET A 376 5.53 -14.49 6.27
N LYS A 377 4.82 -15.53 5.85
CA LYS A 377 5.31 -16.92 5.91
C LYS A 377 6.49 -17.17 4.94
N GLY A 378 6.71 -16.28 3.99
CA GLY A 378 7.71 -16.32 2.94
C GLY A 378 7.13 -15.89 1.60
N TYR A 379 7.92 -15.97 0.53
CA TYR A 379 7.45 -15.73 -0.81
C TYR A 379 6.91 -17.01 -1.45
N TRP A 380 5.75 -16.91 -2.08
CA TRP A 380 5.11 -18.01 -2.80
C TRP A 380 6.05 -18.58 -3.85
N ARG A 381 6.32 -19.88 -3.78
CA ARG A 381 7.20 -20.64 -4.70
C ARG A 381 8.58 -20.01 -4.93
N ASN A 382 9.09 -19.30 -3.94
CA ASN A 382 10.41 -18.69 -4.01
C ASN A 382 11.16 -18.85 -2.68
N PRO A 383 11.61 -20.07 -2.36
CA PRO A 383 12.32 -20.35 -1.10
C PRO A 383 13.67 -19.63 -1.02
N GLU A 384 14.35 -19.41 -2.16
CA GLU A 384 15.63 -18.70 -2.20
C GLU A 384 15.45 -17.25 -1.75
N ALA A 385 14.55 -16.51 -2.39
CA ALA A 385 14.25 -15.13 -1.97
C ALA A 385 13.70 -15.07 -0.53
N THR A 386 12.98 -16.10 -0.07
CA THR A 386 12.53 -16.19 1.32
C THR A 386 13.72 -16.28 2.27
N ALA A 387 14.68 -17.15 1.99
CA ALA A 387 15.87 -17.35 2.82
C ALA A 387 16.79 -16.11 2.84
N GLU A 388 16.85 -15.34 1.74
CA GLU A 388 17.57 -14.07 1.67
C GLU A 388 16.88 -12.96 2.47
N THR A 389 15.54 -12.98 2.52
CA THR A 389 14.73 -11.93 3.14
C THR A 389 14.46 -12.19 4.61
N ILE A 390 14.28 -13.45 5.02
CA ILE A 390 14.05 -13.84 6.42
C ILE A 390 15.25 -14.63 6.92
N VAL A 391 16.13 -13.94 7.65
CA VAL A 391 17.40 -14.48 8.14
C VAL A 391 17.35 -14.59 9.67
N ASN A 392 17.55 -15.79 10.22
CA ASN A 392 17.51 -16.03 11.67
C ASN A 392 16.21 -15.52 12.35
N GLY A 393 15.09 -15.57 11.63
CA GLY A 393 13.79 -15.07 12.10
C GLY A 393 13.61 -13.55 12.02
N TRP A 394 14.56 -12.82 11.45
CA TRP A 394 14.46 -11.39 11.17
C TRP A 394 14.12 -11.15 9.70
N LEU A 395 13.09 -10.36 9.46
CA LEU A 395 12.78 -9.79 8.16
C LEU A 395 13.80 -8.68 7.86
N ARG A 396 14.58 -8.85 6.81
CA ARG A 396 15.43 -7.80 6.24
C ARG A 396 14.58 -6.94 5.33
N THR A 397 14.40 -5.68 5.69
CA THR A 397 13.48 -4.81 4.96
C THR A 397 14.07 -4.26 3.65
N GLY A 398 15.38 -4.25 3.52
CA GLY A 398 16.09 -3.56 2.45
C GLY A 398 16.02 -2.04 2.56
N ASP A 399 15.45 -1.51 3.65
CA ASP A 399 15.47 -0.09 3.99
C ASP A 399 16.63 0.17 4.97
N VAL A 400 17.28 1.33 4.84
CA VAL A 400 18.40 1.77 5.68
C VAL A 400 17.93 2.87 6.60
N GLY A 401 18.36 2.82 7.85
CA GLY A 401 17.99 3.81 8.85
C GLY A 401 18.76 3.65 10.15
N TYR A 402 18.32 4.36 11.16
CA TYR A 402 18.81 4.26 12.52
C TYR A 402 17.67 4.42 13.52
N MET A 403 17.88 3.96 14.74
CA MET A 403 17.00 4.21 15.87
C MET A 403 17.67 5.15 16.86
N ASP A 404 16.91 6.09 17.43
CA ASP A 404 17.42 6.92 18.52
C ASP A 404 17.36 6.20 19.88
N GLU A 405 17.86 6.85 20.94
CA GLU A 405 17.88 6.34 22.31
C GLU A 405 16.46 6.11 22.89
N HIS A 406 15.44 6.69 22.28
CA HIS A 406 14.04 6.55 22.67
C HIS A 406 13.29 5.51 21.86
N GLY A 407 13.95 4.85 20.89
CA GLY A 407 13.38 3.83 20.04
C GLY A 407 12.61 4.34 18.83
N TYR A 408 12.73 5.64 18.48
CA TYR A 408 12.17 6.16 17.24
C TYR A 408 13.03 5.76 16.05
N LEU A 409 12.38 5.22 15.02
CA LEU A 409 13.02 4.80 13.78
C LEU A 409 13.08 5.95 12.78
N TYR A 410 14.26 6.20 12.22
CA TYR A 410 14.49 7.17 11.15
C TYR A 410 14.91 6.43 9.89
N ILE A 411 14.04 6.44 8.87
CA ILE A 411 14.30 5.80 7.59
C ILE A 411 15.02 6.79 6.70
N LEU A 412 16.22 6.44 6.27
CA LEU A 412 17.06 7.29 5.43
C LEU A 412 16.81 7.06 3.95
N ASP A 413 16.84 5.79 3.49
CA ASP A 413 16.49 5.40 2.12
C ASP A 413 16.42 3.87 2.00
N ARG A 414 16.31 3.38 0.76
CA ARG A 414 16.53 1.97 0.44
C ARG A 414 18.01 1.69 0.16
N THR A 415 18.50 0.53 0.55
CA THR A 415 19.88 0.08 0.29
C THR A 415 20.25 0.26 -1.20
N LYS A 416 19.35 -0.08 -2.11
CA LYS A 416 19.56 0.03 -3.56
C LYS A 416 19.51 1.45 -4.14
N ASP A 417 18.95 2.39 -3.41
CA ASP A 417 18.79 3.80 -3.84
C ASP A 417 19.85 4.71 -3.21
N MET A 418 20.62 4.21 -2.23
CA MET A 418 21.77 4.88 -1.65
C MET A 418 22.80 5.22 -2.73
N ILE A 419 23.34 6.43 -2.69
CA ILE A 419 24.36 6.93 -3.63
C ILE A 419 25.73 6.71 -3.01
N ILE A 420 26.63 6.06 -3.73
CA ILE A 420 28.01 5.89 -3.30
C ILE A 420 28.90 6.82 -4.12
N SER A 421 29.27 7.94 -3.52
CA SER A 421 30.09 8.98 -4.14
C SER A 421 31.43 9.11 -3.42
N GLY A 422 32.52 8.74 -4.12
CA GLY A 422 33.87 8.80 -3.53
C GLY A 422 34.03 8.00 -2.24
N GLY A 423 33.35 6.85 -2.15
CA GLY A 423 33.36 5.99 -0.95
C GLY A 423 32.45 6.47 0.20
N ASN A 424 31.72 7.56 0.01
CA ASN A 424 30.76 8.05 0.99
C ASN A 424 29.35 7.62 0.63
N ASN A 425 28.61 7.13 1.62
CA ASN A 425 27.20 6.84 1.50
C ASN A 425 26.39 8.13 1.61
N ILE A 426 25.60 8.44 0.59
CA ILE A 426 24.70 9.59 0.56
C ILE A 426 23.28 9.06 0.42
N TYR A 427 22.41 9.48 1.33
CA TYR A 427 21.01 9.08 1.32
C TYR A 427 20.17 10.14 0.61
N PRO A 428 19.54 9.81 -0.53
CA PRO A 428 18.73 10.74 -1.31
C PRO A 428 17.75 11.54 -0.47
N ARG A 429 17.09 10.93 0.52
CA ARG A 429 16.12 11.59 1.37
C ARG A 429 16.69 12.78 2.15
N GLU A 430 17.91 12.70 2.63
CA GLU A 430 18.55 13.84 3.33
C GLU A 430 18.66 15.08 2.43
N VAL A 431 18.97 14.85 1.15
CA VAL A 431 19.09 15.91 0.15
C VAL A 431 17.71 16.42 -0.28
N GLU A 432 16.75 15.50 -0.47
CA GLU A 432 15.35 15.83 -0.80
C GLU A 432 14.72 16.71 0.30
N GLU A 433 14.93 16.39 1.58
CA GLU A 433 14.43 17.16 2.74
C GLU A 433 14.98 18.61 2.74
N VAL A 434 16.23 18.79 2.40
CA VAL A 434 16.82 20.13 2.33
C VAL A 434 16.28 20.91 1.15
N LEU A 435 16.22 20.29 -0.03
CA LEU A 435 15.69 20.95 -1.24
C LEU A 435 14.21 21.36 -1.08
N LEU A 436 13.38 20.57 -0.40
CA LEU A 436 11.99 20.87 -0.13
C LEU A 436 11.76 22.06 0.80
N ARG A 437 12.77 22.46 1.60
CA ARG A 437 12.71 23.70 2.41
C ARG A 437 12.86 24.95 1.57
N HIS A 438 13.34 24.82 0.33
CA HIS A 438 13.45 25.96 -0.58
C HIS A 438 12.06 26.36 -1.12
N PRO A 439 11.63 27.64 -1.01
CA PRO A 439 10.25 28.07 -1.34
C PRO A 439 9.82 27.74 -2.77
N ALA A 440 10.75 27.73 -3.71
CA ALA A 440 10.46 27.45 -5.12
C ALA A 440 10.31 25.95 -5.44
N VAL A 441 10.66 25.03 -4.53
CA VAL A 441 10.60 23.59 -4.79
C VAL A 441 9.24 23.04 -4.41
N GLN A 442 8.54 22.44 -5.37
CA GLN A 442 7.26 21.75 -5.16
C GLN A 442 7.46 20.27 -4.91
N GLU A 443 8.24 19.62 -5.79
CA GLU A 443 8.58 18.20 -5.66
C GLU A 443 10.05 18.02 -6.06
N VAL A 444 10.68 16.99 -5.50
CA VAL A 444 12.06 16.63 -5.82
C VAL A 444 12.27 15.13 -5.76
N CYS A 445 13.16 14.64 -6.59
CA CYS A 445 13.66 13.28 -6.56
C CYS A 445 15.18 13.30 -6.72
N VAL A 446 15.89 12.69 -5.78
CA VAL A 446 17.36 12.62 -5.77
C VAL A 446 17.80 11.19 -6.01
N PHE A 447 18.85 11.00 -6.81
CA PHE A 447 19.47 9.71 -7.12
C PHE A 447 20.91 9.87 -7.61
N GLY A 448 21.66 8.77 -7.61
CA GLY A 448 23.01 8.71 -8.18
C GLY A 448 23.00 8.58 -9.69
N VAL A 449 23.89 9.31 -10.34
CA VAL A 449 24.21 9.17 -11.77
C VAL A 449 25.68 8.81 -11.93
N PRO A 450 26.09 8.14 -13.03
CA PRO A 450 27.49 7.79 -13.26
C PRO A 450 28.40 9.03 -13.21
N ASP A 451 29.52 8.92 -12.51
CA ASP A 451 30.54 9.96 -12.43
C ASP A 451 31.93 9.32 -12.56
N PRO A 452 32.79 9.76 -13.51
CA PRO A 452 34.07 9.12 -13.76
C PRO A 452 35.09 9.28 -12.63
N GLU A 453 34.93 10.28 -11.78
CA GLU A 453 35.85 10.57 -10.67
C GLU A 453 35.39 9.92 -9.36
N TRP A 454 34.08 9.97 -9.10
CA TRP A 454 33.48 9.61 -7.81
C TRP A 454 32.68 8.31 -7.83
N GLY A 455 32.59 7.65 -9.00
CA GLY A 455 31.72 6.49 -9.24
C GLY A 455 30.27 6.91 -9.44
N GLU A 456 29.66 7.56 -8.47
CA GLU A 456 28.34 8.19 -8.59
C GLU A 456 28.39 9.67 -8.17
N ALA A 457 27.63 10.51 -8.83
CA ALA A 457 27.34 11.87 -8.44
C ALA A 457 25.87 12.03 -8.02
N VAL A 458 25.62 12.90 -7.05
CA VAL A 458 24.27 13.25 -6.61
C VAL A 458 23.59 14.11 -7.67
N LYS A 459 22.43 13.66 -8.16
CA LYS A 459 21.58 14.42 -9.07
C LYS A 459 20.21 14.65 -8.47
N ALA A 460 19.70 15.87 -8.58
CA ALA A 460 18.32 16.20 -8.24
C ALA A 460 17.49 16.44 -9.51
N VAL A 461 16.23 15.98 -9.49
CA VAL A 461 15.21 16.33 -10.47
C VAL A 461 14.10 17.05 -9.74
N VAL A 462 13.81 18.29 -10.14
CA VAL A 462 12.98 19.24 -9.38
C VAL A 462 11.77 19.67 -10.20
N VAL A 463 10.60 19.70 -9.57
CA VAL A 463 9.40 20.39 -10.03
C VAL A 463 9.32 21.73 -9.32
N VAL A 464 9.33 22.81 -10.08
CA VAL A 464 9.26 24.17 -9.54
C VAL A 464 7.82 24.53 -9.23
N ARG A 465 7.59 25.16 -8.08
CA ARG A 465 6.27 25.62 -7.64
C ARG A 465 5.75 26.71 -8.60
N PRO A 466 4.47 26.68 -9.00
CA PRO A 466 3.89 27.72 -9.85
C PRO A 466 4.12 29.13 -9.30
N GLY A 467 4.56 30.03 -10.20
CA GLY A 467 4.84 31.43 -9.85
C GLY A 467 6.25 31.70 -9.30
N TYR A 468 7.08 30.65 -9.15
CA TYR A 468 8.49 30.77 -8.75
C TYR A 468 9.41 30.51 -9.93
N THR A 469 10.61 31.10 -9.85
CA THR A 469 11.76 30.77 -10.70
C THR A 469 12.95 30.49 -9.81
N VAL A 470 13.76 29.53 -10.16
CA VAL A 470 14.96 29.14 -9.41
C VAL A 470 15.97 28.52 -10.37
N THR A 471 17.24 28.75 -10.12
CA THR A 471 18.33 28.17 -10.91
C THR A 471 18.93 26.96 -10.24
N GLU A 472 19.69 26.18 -11.01
CA GLU A 472 20.48 25.05 -10.49
C GLU A 472 21.47 25.50 -9.42
N GLU A 473 22.18 26.63 -9.66
CA GLU A 473 23.16 27.17 -8.75
C GLU A 473 22.57 27.59 -7.40
N GLU A 474 21.36 28.17 -7.42
CA GLU A 474 20.63 28.56 -6.21
C GLU A 474 20.28 27.34 -5.37
N LEU A 475 19.77 26.26 -5.98
CA LEU A 475 19.43 25.03 -5.26
C LEU A 475 20.67 24.29 -4.74
N ILE A 476 21.74 24.23 -5.52
CA ILE A 476 23.02 23.67 -5.07
C ILE A 476 23.61 24.52 -3.94
N GLY A 477 23.51 25.85 -4.04
CA GLY A 477 23.90 26.80 -2.99
C GLY A 477 23.13 26.56 -1.70
N HIS A 478 21.80 26.43 -1.79
CA HIS A 478 20.94 26.11 -0.66
C HIS A 478 21.33 24.79 0.03
N CYS A 479 21.61 23.73 -0.75
CA CYS A 479 22.10 22.49 -0.19
C CYS A 479 23.47 22.63 0.49
N ARG A 480 24.38 23.46 -0.04
CA ARG A 480 25.72 23.71 0.54
C ARG A 480 25.66 24.35 1.92
N GLU A 481 24.64 25.17 2.16
CA GLU A 481 24.45 25.85 3.46
C GLU A 481 23.91 24.91 4.54
N HIS A 482 23.23 23.82 4.14
CA HIS A 482 22.49 22.95 5.06
C HIS A 482 23.00 21.50 5.12
N LEU A 483 23.91 21.10 4.22
CA LEU A 483 24.45 19.75 4.13
C LEU A 483 25.99 19.76 4.06
N ALA A 484 26.59 18.64 4.46
CA ALA A 484 27.98 18.39 4.17
C ALA A 484 28.25 18.49 2.65
N SER A 485 29.36 19.11 2.27
CA SER A 485 29.65 19.48 0.87
C SER A 485 29.59 18.30 -0.12
N TYR A 486 29.91 17.08 0.32
CA TYR A 486 29.86 15.89 -0.53
C TYR A 486 28.45 15.39 -0.80
N LYS A 487 27.44 15.78 0.01
CA LYS A 487 26.04 15.38 -0.12
C LYS A 487 25.25 16.25 -1.09
N LYS A 488 25.70 17.49 -1.36
CA LYS A 488 24.96 18.39 -2.24
C LYS A 488 24.85 17.84 -3.66
N PRO A 489 23.79 18.13 -4.39
CA PRO A 489 23.71 17.79 -5.81
C PRO A 489 24.89 18.38 -6.59
N LYS A 490 25.41 17.60 -7.55
CA LYS A 490 26.34 18.11 -8.57
C LYS A 490 25.60 18.72 -9.75
N SER A 491 24.35 18.30 -9.97
CA SER A 491 23.50 18.84 -11.03
C SER A 491 22.01 18.74 -10.65
N VAL A 492 21.22 19.68 -11.21
CA VAL A 492 19.76 19.75 -11.04
C VAL A 492 19.09 19.82 -12.40
N ASP A 493 18.13 18.94 -12.67
CA ASP A 493 17.25 19.04 -13.83
C ASP A 493 15.86 19.52 -13.38
N PHE A 494 15.21 20.30 -14.22
CA PHE A 494 13.85 20.79 -13.99
C PHE A 494 12.87 20.05 -14.90
N VAL A 495 11.73 19.61 -14.32
CA VAL A 495 10.66 18.91 -15.03
C VAL A 495 9.30 19.48 -14.64
N GLU A 496 8.30 19.28 -15.48
CA GLU A 496 6.92 19.70 -15.18
C GLU A 496 6.27 18.78 -14.13
N GLU A 497 6.58 17.47 -14.18
CA GLU A 497 6.08 16.48 -13.22
C GLU A 497 7.07 15.33 -13.04
N LEU A 498 7.03 14.68 -11.86
CA LEU A 498 7.77 13.45 -11.59
C LEU A 498 6.92 12.23 -11.98
N PRO A 499 7.49 11.19 -12.63
CA PRO A 499 6.77 9.95 -12.89
C PRO A 499 6.41 9.25 -11.58
N LYS A 500 5.14 8.85 -11.45
CA LYS A 500 4.61 8.22 -10.22
C LYS A 500 3.85 6.94 -10.57
N ASN A 501 3.95 5.97 -9.68
CA ASN A 501 3.12 4.77 -9.77
C ASN A 501 1.66 5.07 -9.37
N ALA A 502 0.81 4.02 -9.42
CA ALA A 502 -0.60 4.07 -9.04
C ALA A 502 -0.88 4.59 -7.61
N TYR A 503 0.11 4.50 -6.73
CA TYR A 503 0.04 4.91 -5.33
C TYR A 503 0.63 6.30 -5.08
N GLY A 504 1.02 7.03 -6.14
CA GLY A 504 1.65 8.34 -6.04
C GLY A 504 3.12 8.29 -5.64
N LYS A 505 3.74 7.10 -5.58
CA LYS A 505 5.17 6.95 -5.29
C LYS A 505 5.99 7.27 -6.55
N VAL A 506 7.00 8.14 -6.39
CA VAL A 506 7.92 8.49 -7.48
C VAL A 506 8.68 7.26 -7.98
N LEU A 507 8.71 7.09 -9.30
CA LEU A 507 9.39 6.00 -9.99
C LEU A 507 10.86 6.37 -10.25
N LYS A 508 11.71 6.38 -9.20
CA LYS A 508 13.14 6.70 -9.27
C LYS A 508 13.87 5.92 -10.39
N ARG A 509 13.47 4.66 -10.63
CA ARG A 509 14.05 3.81 -11.66
C ARG A 509 13.87 4.40 -13.07
N GLU A 510 12.70 4.93 -13.38
CA GLU A 510 12.41 5.53 -14.69
C GLU A 510 13.20 6.82 -14.90
N LEU A 511 13.25 7.69 -13.87
CA LEU A 511 14.06 8.90 -13.90
C LEU A 511 15.54 8.59 -14.11
N ARG A 512 16.05 7.60 -13.36
CA ARG A 512 17.46 7.24 -13.39
C ARG A 512 17.88 6.55 -14.70
N ALA A 513 16.99 5.78 -15.33
CA ALA A 513 17.30 4.94 -16.49
C ALA A 513 18.00 5.72 -17.62
N LYS A 514 17.51 6.94 -17.93
CA LYS A 514 18.09 7.79 -18.98
C LYS A 514 19.55 8.23 -18.75
N TYR A 515 20.00 8.25 -17.47
CA TYR A 515 21.38 8.64 -17.14
C TYR A 515 22.32 7.44 -17.04
N TRP A 516 21.76 6.23 -16.99
CA TRP A 516 22.51 4.98 -16.88
C TRP A 516 22.56 4.20 -18.20
N GLU A 517 22.07 4.78 -19.32
CA GLU A 517 22.22 4.17 -20.64
C GLU A 517 23.69 3.95 -20.98
N GLY A 518 24.07 2.69 -21.27
CA GLY A 518 25.46 2.29 -21.55
C GLY A 518 26.37 2.11 -20.32
N HIS A 519 25.83 2.27 -19.11
CA HIS A 519 26.57 2.06 -17.86
C HIS A 519 25.96 0.94 -17.03
N THR A 520 26.79 0.20 -16.31
CA THR A 520 26.35 -0.82 -15.35
C THR A 520 26.57 -0.31 -13.94
N ARG A 521 25.52 -0.26 -13.12
CA ARG A 521 25.63 0.05 -11.72
C ARG A 521 26.10 -1.19 -10.96
N MET A 522 27.20 -1.07 -10.18
CA MET A 522 27.80 -2.16 -9.42
C MET A 522 27.30 -2.24 -7.97
N ILE A 523 26.00 -2.04 -7.74
CA ILE A 523 25.37 -2.19 -6.42
C ILE A 523 24.18 -3.14 -6.52
#